data_03e569eca632f19814263dabf538c359
#
_entry.id   03e569eca632f19814263dabf538c359
#
_cell.length_a   1.000
_cell.length_b   1.000
_cell.length_c   1.000
_cell.angle_alpha   90.00
_cell.angle_beta   90.00
_cell.angle_gamma   90.00
#
_symmetry.space_group_name_H-M   'P 1'
#
loop_
_entity.id
_entity.type
_entity.pdbx_description
1 polymer ?
#
loop_
_entity_poly.entity_id
_entity_poly.type
_entity_poly.pdbx_seq_one_letter_code
_entity_poly.pdbx_strand_id
1 'polypeptide(L)'
;MSIRRIVLGPFVKIFALAALVFSFVPPLATGQSEWLTWGHDPERTGSNPNENILNKNNVSQLEVKWTAQISTVPKESVLSTMTAPVVVTVNTPQGPASRVFVVGSDNTVFAIDAATGKVVWQKANPNPLKEPQKGDYRCPNTQNATPVIDKDAGIIYVSTSDGMLRGFSLVDGEDRIPPTKFTDPFARNWSLNLIDGIIYSPTARGCLNMQSHFTALDLNDPVRHALEYYTNTGITSGAWGRGGIVRGPKGILAQTADGPYDPGSGKFGDSVVALTAKNFRLQDSFTPPNWEYLNKTDLDLGSGNPVVFPFQKWTLAAVVGKESVVYLLDANNPGGTDHHSALYTSPRWGNDDAKLHDRGIWGISTWQDPQGRRWLYAPMLGPPAKTAPKFEQSYGVADQGSTMAFEIRLDAATDKPTLAPIWMSREMHAPEPPTIANGVVFVLLSGKTSDESRGAIKPPAGVETNAVLYALDAETGRELYSSKKLISSFTHFNEPVVAGGQVYVCTWDGKIYAFGLRK
;
A
#
# COMPACT_ATOMS: atom_id res chain seq x y z
N MET A 1 32.35 83.33 56.42
CA MET A 1 32.50 81.88 56.58
C MET A 1 31.11 81.27 56.55
N SER A 2 30.71 80.75 55.41
CA SER A 2 29.31 80.36 55.15
C SER A 2 29.23 78.82 55.02
N ILE A 3 28.43 78.25 55.90
CA ILE A 3 28.14 76.81 55.92
C ILE A 3 26.94 76.53 55.02
N ARG A 4 27.12 75.83 53.95
CA ARG A 4 25.99 75.33 53.09
C ARG A 4 25.50 73.99 53.62
N ARG A 5 24.19 73.95 53.90
CA ARG A 5 23.41 72.76 54.25
C ARG A 5 23.18 71.97 52.97
N ILE A 6 23.47 70.64 53.02
CA ILE A 6 23.12 69.68 52.01
C ILE A 6 21.74 69.11 52.37
N VAL A 7 20.78 69.22 51.44
CA VAL A 7 19.44 68.63 51.56
C VAL A 7 19.46 67.29 50.88
N LEU A 8 19.22 66.21 51.62
CA LEU A 8 19.02 64.85 51.10
C LEU A 8 17.56 64.73 50.64
N GLY A 9 17.36 64.43 49.32
CA GLY A 9 16.08 64.09 48.72
C GLY A 9 15.71 62.63 48.94
N PRO A 10 14.44 62.24 48.86
CA PRO A 10 13.99 60.87 49.16
C PRO A 10 14.27 59.87 48.06
N PHE A 11 14.81 58.69 48.43
CA PHE A 11 14.98 57.53 47.58
C PHE A 11 13.62 56.96 47.22
N VAL A 12 13.25 56.98 45.90
CA VAL A 12 12.13 56.22 45.33
C VAL A 12 12.64 54.80 45.03
N LYS A 13 12.14 53.80 45.76
CA LYS A 13 12.36 52.39 45.45
C LYS A 13 11.43 52.00 44.31
N ILE A 14 11.99 51.80 43.13
CA ILE A 14 11.31 51.19 41.98
C ILE A 14 11.31 49.68 42.19
N PHE A 15 10.15 49.10 42.51
CA PHE A 15 9.92 47.66 42.44
C PHE A 15 9.70 47.28 40.96
N ALA A 16 10.68 46.63 40.33
CA ALA A 16 10.49 45.99 39.03
C ALA A 16 9.67 44.72 39.23
N LEU A 17 8.41 44.76 38.81
CA LEU A 17 7.54 43.58 38.72
C LEU A 17 7.94 42.80 37.45
N ALA A 18 8.71 41.72 37.61
CA ALA A 18 9.00 40.80 36.52
C ALA A 18 7.72 39.99 36.20
N ALA A 19 6.98 40.38 35.17
CA ALA A 19 5.90 39.59 34.63
C ALA A 19 6.48 38.38 33.91
N LEU A 20 6.38 37.18 34.51
CA LEU A 20 6.63 35.91 33.82
C LEU A 20 5.52 35.71 32.76
N VAL A 21 5.85 36.02 31.51
CA VAL A 21 5.01 35.65 30.38
C VAL A 21 5.19 34.13 30.16
N PHE A 22 4.29 33.32 30.69
CA PHE A 22 4.13 31.94 30.29
C PHE A 22 3.67 31.93 28.81
N SER A 23 4.59 31.75 27.88
CA SER A 23 4.27 31.43 26.50
C SER A 23 3.58 30.07 26.49
N PHE A 24 2.26 30.09 26.41
CA PHE A 24 1.50 28.89 26.07
C PHE A 24 1.89 28.49 24.63
N VAL A 25 2.85 27.61 24.47
CA VAL A 25 3.10 26.93 23.21
C VAL A 25 1.95 25.93 23.11
N PRO A 26 0.99 26.12 22.18
CA PRO A 26 -0.02 25.09 21.98
C PRO A 26 0.73 23.80 21.63
N PRO A 27 0.30 22.63 22.14
CA PRO A 27 0.87 21.37 21.73
C PRO A 27 0.76 21.33 20.20
N LEU A 28 1.87 21.09 19.52
CA LEU A 28 1.87 20.77 18.09
C LEU A 28 0.79 19.71 17.91
N ALA A 29 -0.22 20.02 17.11
CA ALA A 29 -1.23 19.05 16.74
C ALA A 29 -0.46 17.86 16.14
N THR A 30 -0.29 16.81 16.93
CA THR A 30 0.26 15.55 16.43
C THR A 30 -0.70 15.11 15.34
N GLY A 31 -0.20 15.01 14.10
CA GLY A 31 -1.01 14.55 12.97
C GLY A 31 -1.73 13.27 13.39
N GLN A 32 -3.02 13.17 13.05
CA GLN A 32 -3.79 11.98 13.37
C GLN A 32 -3.21 10.81 12.57
N SER A 33 -2.98 9.67 13.25
CA SER A 33 -2.55 8.44 12.61
C SER A 33 -3.72 7.85 11.83
N GLU A 34 -3.68 8.00 10.50
CA GLU A 34 -4.73 7.62 9.55
C GLU A 34 -4.15 6.72 8.46
N TRP A 35 -5.00 6.14 7.61
CA TRP A 35 -4.62 5.32 6.47
C TRP A 35 -5.64 5.51 5.35
N LEU A 36 -5.39 6.45 4.44
CA LEU A 36 -6.43 6.98 3.55
C LEU A 36 -6.59 6.21 2.23
N THR A 37 -5.63 5.35 1.90
CA THR A 37 -5.60 4.54 0.68
C THR A 37 -4.69 3.33 0.88
N TRP A 38 -4.64 2.39 -0.05
CA TRP A 38 -3.67 1.30 -0.03
C TRP A 38 -2.24 1.85 0.03
N GLY A 39 -1.37 1.22 0.84
CA GLY A 39 0.02 1.66 1.01
C GLY A 39 0.18 3.01 1.69
N HIS A 40 -0.82 3.49 2.44
CA HIS A 40 -0.85 4.70 3.26
C HIS A 40 -1.00 6.01 2.47
N ASP A 41 -0.18 6.26 1.46
CA ASP A 41 -0.05 7.53 0.74
C ASP A 41 -0.07 7.34 -0.79
N PRO A 42 -0.17 8.42 -1.57
CA PRO A 42 -0.17 8.35 -3.03
C PRO A 42 1.12 7.80 -3.64
N GLU A 43 2.24 7.85 -2.94
CA GLU A 43 3.54 7.31 -3.30
C GLU A 43 3.69 5.83 -2.94
N ARG A 44 2.70 5.27 -2.21
CA ARG A 44 2.63 3.86 -1.78
C ARG A 44 3.77 3.43 -0.87
N THR A 45 4.22 4.32 0.02
CA THR A 45 5.37 4.05 0.89
C THR A 45 5.15 2.88 1.85
N GLY A 46 3.90 2.55 2.19
CA GLY A 46 3.57 1.53 3.19
C GLY A 46 3.97 1.93 4.61
N SER A 47 4.27 3.21 4.84
CA SER A 47 4.74 3.72 6.13
C SER A 47 3.78 4.76 6.69
N ASN A 48 3.40 4.60 7.97
CA ASN A 48 2.62 5.59 8.69
C ASN A 48 3.51 6.41 9.63
N PRO A 49 3.99 7.60 9.20
CA PRO A 49 4.88 8.43 10.01
C PRO A 49 4.16 9.10 11.19
N ASN A 50 2.83 9.12 11.19
CA ASN A 50 2.01 9.74 12.23
C ASN A 50 1.61 8.77 13.34
N GLU A 51 1.92 7.47 13.22
CA GLU A 51 1.69 6.50 14.29
C GLU A 51 2.68 6.75 15.43
N ASN A 52 2.16 7.01 16.61
CA ASN A 52 2.97 7.35 17.78
C ASN A 52 2.59 6.55 19.03
N ILE A 53 1.59 5.70 18.96
CA ILE A 53 1.10 4.87 20.06
C ILE A 53 1.83 3.52 20.05
N LEU A 54 1.79 2.81 18.91
CA LEU A 54 2.50 1.54 18.76
C LEU A 54 3.99 1.80 18.48
N ASN A 55 4.87 1.08 19.19
CA ASN A 55 6.31 1.20 19.03
C ASN A 55 7.04 -0.07 19.47
N LYS A 56 8.35 -0.14 19.26
CA LYS A 56 9.18 -1.31 19.58
C LYS A 56 9.10 -1.80 21.03
N ASN A 57 8.75 -0.92 21.98
CA ASN A 57 8.72 -1.25 23.42
C ASN A 57 7.37 -1.78 23.89
N ASN A 58 6.29 -1.60 23.12
CA ASN A 58 4.95 -1.96 23.58
C ASN A 58 4.19 -2.93 22.67
N VAL A 59 4.59 -3.14 21.41
CA VAL A 59 3.87 -4.04 20.49
C VAL A 59 3.83 -5.49 20.94
N SER A 60 4.70 -5.91 21.85
CA SER A 60 4.62 -7.23 22.50
C SER A 60 3.35 -7.42 23.32
N GLN A 61 2.65 -6.34 23.65
CA GLN A 61 1.41 -6.33 24.43
C GLN A 61 0.16 -6.28 23.55
N LEU A 62 0.29 -6.45 22.22
CA LEU A 62 -0.85 -6.51 21.34
C LEU A 62 -1.79 -7.67 21.68
N GLU A 63 -3.08 -7.36 21.68
CA GLU A 63 -4.16 -8.35 21.83
C GLU A 63 -5.28 -8.00 20.86
N VAL A 64 -6.16 -8.96 20.55
CA VAL A 64 -7.38 -8.67 19.77
C VAL A 64 -8.31 -7.80 20.61
N LYS A 65 -8.59 -6.60 20.17
CA LYS A 65 -9.53 -5.67 20.82
C LYS A 65 -10.96 -6.00 20.44
N TRP A 66 -11.17 -6.31 19.17
CA TRP A 66 -12.46 -6.77 18.65
C TRP A 66 -12.27 -7.54 17.34
N THR A 67 -13.28 -8.31 17.00
CA THR A 67 -13.45 -8.97 15.71
C THR A 67 -14.86 -8.68 15.22
N ALA A 68 -14.99 -8.20 13.99
CA ALA A 68 -16.26 -7.97 13.34
C ALA A 68 -16.46 -8.95 12.18
N GLN A 69 -17.61 -9.64 12.12
CA GLN A 69 -18.03 -10.42 10.97
C GLN A 69 -18.73 -9.46 10.00
N ILE A 70 -18.17 -9.26 8.83
CA ILE A 70 -18.78 -8.50 7.75
C ILE A 70 -19.61 -9.48 6.90
N SER A 71 -20.84 -9.12 6.56
CA SER A 71 -21.76 -9.98 5.81
C SER A 71 -21.42 -10.06 4.32
N THR A 72 -20.17 -10.38 3.99
CA THR A 72 -19.77 -10.70 2.63
C THR A 72 -19.62 -12.20 2.51
N VAL A 73 -20.32 -12.79 1.56
CA VAL A 73 -20.17 -14.21 1.28
C VAL A 73 -18.93 -14.39 0.40
N PRO A 74 -17.93 -15.19 0.83
CA PRO A 74 -16.83 -15.55 -0.02
C PRO A 74 -17.37 -16.24 -1.27
N LYS A 75 -17.06 -15.67 -2.43
CA LYS A 75 -17.33 -16.36 -3.69
C LYS A 75 -16.24 -17.41 -3.92
N GLU A 76 -16.47 -18.36 -4.82
CA GLU A 76 -15.52 -19.42 -5.17
C GLU A 76 -14.19 -18.92 -5.80
N SER A 77 -13.92 -17.63 -5.69
CA SER A 77 -12.74 -16.98 -6.24
C SER A 77 -11.63 -16.91 -5.19
N VAL A 78 -10.41 -17.15 -5.61
CA VAL A 78 -9.19 -17.04 -4.80
C VAL A 78 -8.78 -15.60 -4.46
N LEU A 79 -9.47 -14.61 -5.03
CA LEU A 79 -9.22 -13.21 -4.72
C LEU A 79 -9.90 -12.82 -3.40
N SER A 80 -9.59 -11.65 -2.89
CA SER A 80 -10.11 -11.15 -1.62
C SER A 80 -11.64 -11.03 -1.62
N THR A 81 -12.26 -11.32 -0.50
CA THR A 81 -13.71 -11.07 -0.26
C THR A 81 -13.98 -9.64 0.19
N MET A 82 -12.94 -8.94 0.63
CA MET A 82 -12.97 -7.53 1.04
C MET A 82 -11.70 -6.82 0.58
N THR A 83 -11.79 -5.51 0.42
CA THR A 83 -10.61 -4.67 0.21
C THR A 83 -9.73 -4.61 1.45
N ALA A 84 -8.48 -4.17 1.30
CA ALA A 84 -7.72 -3.70 2.44
C ALA A 84 -8.49 -2.54 3.13
N PRO A 85 -8.43 -2.44 4.47
CA PRO A 85 -9.13 -1.37 5.18
C PRO A 85 -8.48 -0.02 4.95
N VAL A 86 -9.29 1.06 4.99
CA VAL A 86 -8.79 2.43 5.12
C VAL A 86 -9.34 3.04 6.41
N VAL A 87 -8.56 3.91 7.03
CA VAL A 87 -8.86 4.42 8.39
C VAL A 87 -8.73 5.93 8.43
N VAL A 88 -9.75 6.60 8.95
CA VAL A 88 -9.76 8.06 9.09
C VAL A 88 -10.52 8.49 10.34
N THR A 89 -10.14 9.62 10.91
CA THR A 89 -10.92 10.30 11.94
C THR A 89 -11.93 11.24 11.30
N VAL A 90 -13.21 11.02 11.61
CA VAL A 90 -14.34 11.76 11.07
C VAL A 90 -14.90 12.68 12.14
N ASN A 91 -15.19 13.94 11.81
CA ASN A 91 -15.90 14.85 12.68
C ASN A 91 -17.40 14.52 12.64
N THR A 92 -17.93 13.97 13.72
CA THR A 92 -19.35 13.67 13.86
C THR A 92 -20.04 14.72 14.77
N PRO A 93 -21.37 14.79 14.78
CA PRO A 93 -22.09 15.67 15.73
C PRO A 93 -21.78 15.39 17.21
N GLN A 94 -21.28 14.19 17.53
CA GLN A 94 -20.89 13.77 18.88
C GLN A 94 -19.39 13.99 19.17
N GLY A 95 -18.66 14.54 18.22
CA GLY A 95 -17.21 14.78 18.29
C GLY A 95 -16.41 13.88 17.33
N PRO A 96 -15.08 14.00 17.34
CA PRO A 96 -14.21 13.19 16.49
C PRO A 96 -14.33 11.69 16.79
N ALA A 97 -14.47 10.88 15.74
CA ALA A 97 -14.57 9.43 15.86
C ALA A 97 -13.77 8.75 14.75
N SER A 98 -12.91 7.81 15.11
CA SER A 98 -12.15 7.04 14.13
C SER A 98 -13.04 5.97 13.49
N ARG A 99 -12.94 5.84 12.16
CA ARG A 99 -13.70 4.91 11.34
C ARG A 99 -12.77 4.05 10.49
N VAL A 100 -13.12 2.79 10.37
CA VAL A 100 -12.51 1.82 9.45
C VAL A 100 -13.49 1.55 8.34
N PHE A 101 -13.05 1.66 7.10
CA PHE A 101 -13.87 1.40 5.93
C PHE A 101 -13.33 0.20 5.16
N VAL A 102 -14.22 -0.67 4.73
CA VAL A 102 -13.94 -1.79 3.82
C VAL A 102 -15.05 -1.91 2.79
N VAL A 103 -14.73 -2.47 1.63
CA VAL A 103 -15.71 -2.78 0.59
C VAL A 103 -15.74 -4.28 0.37
N GLY A 104 -16.93 -4.86 0.44
CA GLY A 104 -17.13 -6.27 0.19
C GLY A 104 -17.20 -6.63 -1.29
N SER A 105 -17.05 -7.91 -1.59
CA SER A 105 -17.11 -8.45 -2.97
C SER A 105 -18.50 -8.28 -3.64
N ASP A 106 -19.52 -7.96 -2.85
CA ASP A 106 -20.87 -7.60 -3.30
C ASP A 106 -21.06 -6.09 -3.53
N ASN A 107 -19.97 -5.31 -3.49
CA ASN A 107 -19.93 -3.84 -3.57
C ASN A 107 -20.57 -3.13 -2.36
N THR A 108 -20.84 -3.80 -1.25
CA THR A 108 -21.31 -3.15 -0.03
C THR A 108 -20.13 -2.44 0.65
N VAL A 109 -20.30 -1.15 0.94
CA VAL A 109 -19.37 -0.34 1.71
C VAL A 109 -19.76 -0.39 3.17
N PHE A 110 -18.81 -0.67 4.06
CA PHE A 110 -19.02 -0.72 5.50
C PHE A 110 -18.16 0.36 6.17
N ALA A 111 -18.79 1.14 7.05
CA ALA A 111 -18.09 2.01 7.99
C ALA A 111 -18.20 1.41 9.39
N ILE A 112 -17.07 1.16 10.01
CA ILE A 112 -16.94 0.45 11.27
C ILE A 112 -16.33 1.41 12.29
N ASP A 113 -16.87 1.44 13.49
CA ASP A 113 -16.28 2.18 14.60
C ASP A 113 -14.97 1.53 15.03
N ALA A 114 -13.87 2.27 14.94
CA ALA A 114 -12.52 1.75 15.19
C ALA A 114 -12.29 1.29 16.63
N ALA A 115 -13.01 1.85 17.60
CA ALA A 115 -12.87 1.48 19.01
C ALA A 115 -13.63 0.20 19.38
N THR A 116 -14.76 -0.08 18.70
CA THR A 116 -15.70 -1.12 19.13
C THR A 116 -15.92 -2.24 18.11
N GLY A 117 -15.53 -2.05 16.84
CA GLY A 117 -15.79 -2.98 15.75
C GLY A 117 -17.26 -3.01 15.28
N LYS A 118 -18.12 -2.13 15.79
CA LYS A 118 -19.53 -2.07 15.39
C LYS A 118 -19.68 -1.34 14.05
N VAL A 119 -20.51 -1.91 13.16
CA VAL A 119 -20.89 -1.23 11.92
C VAL A 119 -21.71 0.01 12.28
N VAL A 120 -21.26 1.18 11.83
CA VAL A 120 -21.92 2.48 12.03
C VAL A 120 -22.94 2.71 10.92
N TRP A 121 -22.53 2.47 9.70
CA TRP A 121 -23.38 2.47 8.53
C TRP A 121 -22.85 1.49 7.48
N GLN A 122 -23.72 1.07 6.59
CA GLN A 122 -23.38 0.28 5.41
C GLN A 122 -24.19 0.75 4.21
N LYS A 123 -23.60 0.69 3.02
CA LYS A 123 -24.23 1.08 1.77
C LYS A 123 -24.09 -0.04 0.75
N ALA A 124 -25.18 -0.71 0.43
CA ALA A 124 -25.22 -1.73 -0.61
C ALA A 124 -25.26 -1.07 -1.99
N ASN A 125 -24.45 -1.57 -2.92
CA ASN A 125 -24.41 -1.12 -4.31
C ASN A 125 -24.51 -2.33 -5.24
N PRO A 126 -25.69 -2.98 -5.32
CA PRO A 126 -25.86 -4.18 -6.13
C PRO A 126 -25.62 -3.85 -7.60
N ASN A 127 -24.86 -4.71 -8.29
CA ASN A 127 -24.67 -4.58 -9.72
C ASN A 127 -25.97 -5.01 -10.44
N PRO A 128 -26.62 -4.12 -11.19
CA PRO A 128 -27.86 -4.45 -11.91
C PRO A 128 -27.62 -5.33 -13.14
N LEU A 129 -26.37 -5.48 -13.57
CA LEU A 129 -26.00 -6.23 -14.75
C LEU A 129 -25.89 -7.72 -14.43
N LYS A 130 -26.31 -8.55 -15.38
CA LYS A 130 -26.14 -10.00 -15.27
C LYS A 130 -24.66 -10.35 -15.27
N GLU A 131 -24.24 -11.14 -14.27
CA GLU A 131 -22.87 -11.65 -14.22
C GLU A 131 -22.56 -12.43 -15.51
N PRO A 132 -21.39 -12.17 -16.16
CA PRO A 132 -20.98 -12.91 -17.35
C PRO A 132 -20.75 -14.37 -16.97
N GLN A 133 -21.10 -15.25 -17.90
CA GLN A 133 -20.76 -16.67 -17.75
C GLN A 133 -19.23 -16.83 -17.80
N LYS A 134 -18.73 -17.78 -17.03
CA LYS A 134 -17.33 -18.08 -16.81
C LYS A 134 -16.44 -17.88 -18.05
N GLY A 135 -15.74 -16.77 -18.13
CA GLY A 135 -14.67 -16.55 -19.11
C GLY A 135 -13.27 -16.71 -18.51
N ASP A 136 -13.09 -16.30 -17.26
CA ASP A 136 -11.84 -16.40 -16.49
C ASP A 136 -12.17 -17.05 -15.15
N TYR A 137 -11.30 -17.92 -14.63
CA TYR A 137 -11.47 -18.59 -13.33
C TYR A 137 -11.58 -17.61 -12.15
N ARG A 138 -11.23 -16.33 -12.34
CA ARG A 138 -11.33 -15.24 -11.38
C ARG A 138 -12.62 -14.44 -11.50
N CYS A 139 -13.59 -14.92 -12.26
CA CYS A 139 -14.94 -14.36 -12.37
C CYS A 139 -15.97 -15.27 -11.68
N PRO A 140 -17.04 -14.75 -11.12
CA PRO A 140 -17.42 -13.35 -11.07
C PRO A 140 -16.47 -12.54 -10.18
N ASN A 141 -16.48 -11.25 -10.41
CA ASN A 141 -15.50 -10.33 -9.87
C ASN A 141 -15.45 -10.32 -8.35
N THR A 142 -14.26 -10.21 -7.85
CA THR A 142 -13.98 -9.96 -6.44
C THR A 142 -13.49 -8.52 -6.28
N GLN A 143 -13.79 -7.93 -5.15
CA GLN A 143 -13.40 -6.54 -4.90
C GLN A 143 -11.93 -6.46 -4.50
N ASN A 144 -11.09 -5.91 -5.39
CA ASN A 144 -9.67 -5.68 -5.12
C ASN A 144 -9.31 -4.19 -5.11
N ALA A 145 -10.20 -3.32 -5.58
CA ALA A 145 -9.99 -1.90 -5.64
C ALA A 145 -10.15 -1.30 -4.24
N THR A 146 -9.09 -1.31 -3.43
CA THR A 146 -9.08 -0.60 -2.15
C THR A 146 -9.53 0.84 -2.38
N PRO A 147 -10.52 1.33 -1.60
CA PRO A 147 -11.04 2.68 -1.75
C PRO A 147 -10.01 3.74 -1.39
N VAL A 148 -10.30 4.98 -1.76
CA VAL A 148 -9.50 6.14 -1.36
C VAL A 148 -10.38 7.16 -0.65
N ILE A 149 -9.83 7.79 0.38
CA ILE A 149 -10.50 8.82 1.15
C ILE A 149 -9.96 10.19 0.78
N ASP A 150 -10.86 11.09 0.39
CA ASP A 150 -10.64 12.53 0.41
C ASP A 150 -11.13 13.08 1.76
N LYS A 151 -10.19 13.27 2.67
CA LYS A 151 -10.49 13.71 4.02
C LYS A 151 -11.04 15.14 4.05
N ASP A 152 -10.50 16.01 3.21
CA ASP A 152 -10.88 17.43 3.16
C ASP A 152 -12.31 17.59 2.61
N ALA A 153 -12.67 16.80 1.62
CA ALA A 153 -14.03 16.73 1.10
C ALA A 153 -14.99 15.91 2.00
N GLY A 154 -14.46 15.09 2.92
CA GLY A 154 -15.24 14.19 3.76
C GLY A 154 -15.88 13.03 2.98
N ILE A 155 -15.23 12.55 1.93
CA ILE A 155 -15.75 11.57 0.97
C ILE A 155 -14.84 10.34 0.90
N ILE A 156 -15.45 9.15 0.87
CA ILE A 156 -14.79 7.92 0.43
C ILE A 156 -15.22 7.61 -1.00
N TYR A 157 -14.24 7.37 -1.88
CA TYR A 157 -14.48 6.96 -3.27
C TYR A 157 -14.28 5.47 -3.43
N VAL A 158 -15.22 4.84 -4.14
CA VAL A 158 -15.30 3.38 -4.32
C VAL A 158 -15.58 3.07 -5.79
N SER A 159 -14.81 2.15 -6.37
CA SER A 159 -15.13 1.55 -7.67
C SER A 159 -16.00 0.32 -7.45
N THR A 160 -17.10 0.20 -8.17
CA THR A 160 -18.04 -0.91 -8.08
C THR A 160 -18.06 -1.77 -9.34
N SER A 161 -18.50 -3.02 -9.25
CA SER A 161 -18.43 -4.00 -10.34
C SER A 161 -19.30 -3.68 -11.56
N ASP A 162 -20.21 -2.69 -11.45
CA ASP A 162 -20.96 -2.12 -12.57
C ASP A 162 -20.16 -1.09 -13.39
N GLY A 163 -18.89 -0.89 -13.05
CA GLY A 163 -17.99 0.04 -13.71
C GLY A 163 -18.11 1.50 -13.26
N MET A 164 -18.87 1.75 -12.18
CA MET A 164 -19.09 3.10 -11.66
C MET A 164 -18.13 3.46 -10.55
N LEU A 165 -17.69 4.71 -10.51
CA LEU A 165 -17.14 5.37 -9.34
C LEU A 165 -18.27 5.98 -8.53
N ARG A 166 -18.27 5.74 -7.23
CA ARG A 166 -19.22 6.27 -6.26
C ARG A 166 -18.48 7.02 -5.16
N GLY A 167 -19.09 8.07 -4.63
CA GLY A 167 -18.55 8.82 -3.49
C GLY A 167 -19.59 8.94 -2.39
N PHE A 168 -19.20 8.54 -1.18
CA PHE A 168 -20.08 8.52 -0.02
C PHE A 168 -19.52 9.39 1.10
N SER A 169 -20.40 10.01 1.86
CA SER A 169 -20.08 10.72 3.08
C SER A 169 -19.42 9.79 4.09
N LEU A 170 -18.30 10.21 4.67
CA LEU A 170 -17.61 9.47 5.74
C LEU A 170 -18.44 9.37 7.02
N VAL A 171 -19.39 10.30 7.23
CA VAL A 171 -20.18 10.39 8.46
C VAL A 171 -21.34 9.38 8.47
N ASP A 172 -22.11 9.34 7.38
CA ASP A 172 -23.44 8.70 7.33
C ASP A 172 -23.66 7.81 6.10
N GLY A 173 -22.71 7.76 5.12
CA GLY A 173 -22.82 6.95 3.91
C GLY A 173 -23.76 7.52 2.86
N GLU A 174 -24.23 8.76 3.01
CA GLU A 174 -25.04 9.43 2.00
C GLU A 174 -24.24 9.70 0.72
N ASP A 175 -24.93 9.63 -0.42
CA ASP A 175 -24.31 9.88 -1.73
C ASP A 175 -23.82 11.33 -1.83
N ARG A 176 -22.55 11.53 -2.14
CA ARG A 176 -21.91 12.85 -2.32
C ARG A 176 -21.68 13.20 -3.78
N ILE A 177 -21.52 12.19 -4.62
CA ILE A 177 -21.48 12.33 -6.06
C ILE A 177 -22.42 11.28 -6.68
N PRO A 178 -23.06 11.61 -7.81
CA PRO A 178 -23.83 10.61 -8.54
C PRO A 178 -22.88 9.51 -9.06
N PRO A 179 -23.36 8.25 -9.23
CA PRO A 179 -22.59 7.21 -9.88
C PRO A 179 -22.07 7.68 -11.23
N THR A 180 -20.77 7.65 -11.41
CA THR A 180 -20.07 8.18 -12.58
C THR A 180 -19.36 7.05 -13.30
N LYS A 181 -19.51 6.91 -14.62
CA LYS A 181 -18.78 5.89 -15.39
C LYS A 181 -17.28 6.07 -15.18
N PHE A 182 -16.61 5.00 -14.78
CA PHE A 182 -15.18 5.00 -14.47
C PHE A 182 -14.43 3.95 -15.29
N THR A 183 -14.91 2.71 -15.29
CA THR A 183 -14.34 1.63 -16.09
C THR A 183 -15.46 0.87 -16.78
N ASP A 184 -15.14 -0.20 -17.49
CA ASP A 184 -16.15 -1.13 -17.98
C ASP A 184 -16.71 -2.00 -16.84
N PRO A 185 -17.97 -2.45 -16.95
CA PRO A 185 -18.54 -3.39 -15.99
C PRO A 185 -17.71 -4.67 -15.89
N PHE A 186 -17.60 -5.21 -14.68
CA PHE A 186 -16.81 -6.40 -14.38
C PHE A 186 -15.32 -6.30 -14.69
N ALA A 187 -14.79 -5.08 -14.84
CA ALA A 187 -13.35 -4.85 -14.92
C ALA A 187 -12.68 -5.27 -13.62
N ARG A 188 -11.47 -5.85 -13.72
CA ARG A 188 -10.65 -6.13 -12.55
C ARG A 188 -9.79 -4.90 -12.27
N ASN A 189 -10.32 -4.02 -11.43
CA ASN A 189 -9.64 -2.82 -10.97
C ASN A 189 -8.79 -3.12 -9.74
N TRP A 190 -7.70 -2.37 -9.62
CA TRP A 190 -6.85 -2.40 -8.45
C TRP A 190 -6.99 -1.08 -7.67
N SER A 191 -6.26 -0.96 -6.57
CA SER A 191 -6.47 0.10 -5.59
C SER A 191 -6.58 1.49 -6.21
N LEU A 192 -7.58 2.23 -5.76
CA LEU A 192 -7.76 3.62 -6.15
C LEU A 192 -6.64 4.47 -5.56
N ASN A 193 -6.24 5.51 -6.27
CA ASN A 193 -5.36 6.55 -5.77
C ASN A 193 -5.94 7.92 -6.09
N LEU A 194 -5.93 8.81 -5.12
CA LEU A 194 -6.34 10.21 -5.29
C LEU A 194 -5.08 11.08 -5.31
N ILE A 195 -4.81 11.68 -6.47
CA ILE A 195 -3.63 12.52 -6.69
C ILE A 195 -4.11 13.84 -7.28
N ASP A 196 -3.94 14.93 -6.55
CA ASP A 196 -4.26 16.30 -6.99
C ASP A 196 -5.68 16.45 -7.56
N GLY A 197 -6.67 15.82 -6.90
CA GLY A 197 -8.08 15.87 -7.30
C GLY A 197 -8.45 14.91 -8.44
N ILE A 198 -7.54 14.02 -8.86
CA ILE A 198 -7.81 13.02 -9.89
C ILE A 198 -7.75 11.62 -9.26
N ILE A 199 -8.76 10.80 -9.53
CA ILE A 199 -8.81 9.40 -9.11
C ILE A 199 -8.25 8.53 -10.23
N TYR A 200 -7.32 7.65 -9.86
CA TYR A 200 -6.67 6.69 -10.74
C TYR A 200 -6.94 5.26 -10.31
N SER A 201 -7.07 4.37 -11.28
CA SER A 201 -7.03 2.91 -11.07
C SER A 201 -6.52 2.21 -12.33
N PRO A 202 -5.72 1.15 -12.22
CA PRO A 202 -5.43 0.29 -13.34
C PRO A 202 -6.48 -0.81 -13.45
N THR A 203 -6.76 -1.22 -14.68
CA THR A 203 -7.52 -2.42 -15.03
C THR A 203 -6.57 -3.46 -15.62
N ALA A 204 -6.52 -4.64 -15.01
CA ALA A 204 -5.78 -5.77 -15.53
C ALA A 204 -6.74 -6.91 -15.86
N ARG A 205 -7.14 -7.00 -17.12
CA ARG A 205 -8.17 -7.92 -17.56
C ARG A 205 -9.53 -7.62 -16.89
N GLY A 206 -10.43 -8.52 -16.99
CA GLY A 206 -11.75 -8.52 -16.36
C GLY A 206 -12.49 -9.77 -16.76
N CYS A 207 -13.73 -9.92 -16.31
CA CYS A 207 -14.54 -11.10 -16.59
C CYS A 207 -14.82 -11.31 -18.09
N LEU A 208 -14.65 -10.30 -18.92
CA LEU A 208 -14.90 -10.34 -20.36
C LEU A 208 -13.62 -10.26 -21.19
N ASN A 209 -12.45 -10.60 -20.64
CA ASN A 209 -11.14 -10.45 -21.29
C ASN A 209 -10.90 -9.01 -21.79
N MET A 210 -11.18 -8.03 -20.96
CA MET A 210 -11.01 -6.63 -21.29
C MET A 210 -9.56 -6.30 -21.57
N GLN A 211 -9.37 -5.33 -22.44
CA GLN A 211 -8.07 -4.76 -22.71
C GLN A 211 -7.53 -4.08 -21.44
N SER A 212 -6.26 -4.34 -21.13
CA SER A 212 -5.61 -3.71 -19.96
C SER A 212 -5.37 -2.22 -20.20
N HIS A 213 -5.71 -1.40 -19.22
CA HIS A 213 -5.60 0.06 -19.32
C HIS A 213 -5.49 0.73 -17.95
N PHE A 214 -5.11 1.99 -17.94
CA PHE A 214 -5.18 2.88 -16.79
C PHE A 214 -6.35 3.84 -16.98
N THR A 215 -7.06 4.10 -15.89
CA THR A 215 -8.18 5.04 -15.88
C THR A 215 -7.86 6.23 -14.97
N ALA A 216 -8.21 7.44 -15.41
CA ALA A 216 -8.17 8.66 -14.64
C ALA A 216 -9.51 9.39 -14.70
N LEU A 217 -9.99 9.89 -13.55
CA LEU A 217 -11.19 10.72 -13.48
C LEU A 217 -10.89 11.96 -12.65
N ASP A 218 -10.89 13.13 -13.31
CA ASP A 218 -10.71 14.43 -12.66
C ASP A 218 -12.00 14.82 -11.94
N LEU A 219 -11.94 14.89 -10.61
CA LEU A 219 -13.10 15.28 -9.79
C LEU A 219 -13.50 16.74 -9.96
N ASN A 220 -12.59 17.58 -10.47
CA ASN A 220 -12.83 19.01 -10.73
C ASN A 220 -13.43 19.23 -12.13
N ASP A 221 -13.44 18.22 -13.00
CA ASP A 221 -14.11 18.31 -14.29
C ASP A 221 -15.64 18.20 -14.07
N PRO A 222 -16.43 19.22 -14.44
CA PRO A 222 -17.88 19.18 -14.29
C PRO A 222 -18.55 18.07 -15.10
N VAL A 223 -17.93 17.63 -16.20
CA VAL A 223 -18.43 16.52 -17.04
C VAL A 223 -18.05 15.18 -16.45
N ARG A 224 -16.96 15.12 -15.68
CA ARG A 224 -16.42 13.88 -15.06
C ARG A 224 -16.28 12.75 -16.07
N HIS A 225 -15.62 13.02 -17.15
CA HIS A 225 -15.32 12.02 -18.16
C HIS A 225 -14.05 11.27 -17.80
N ALA A 226 -14.13 9.94 -17.65
CA ALA A 226 -12.96 9.11 -17.41
C ALA A 226 -12.09 9.02 -18.66
N LEU A 227 -10.79 9.22 -18.49
CA LEU A 227 -9.77 9.03 -19.52
C LEU A 227 -9.14 7.66 -19.35
N GLU A 228 -8.79 7.03 -20.46
CA GLU A 228 -8.15 5.71 -20.49
C GLU A 228 -6.81 5.78 -21.24
N TYR A 229 -5.82 5.05 -20.72
CA TYR A 229 -4.54 4.84 -21.37
C TYR A 229 -4.28 3.34 -21.53
N TYR A 230 -4.23 2.88 -22.74
CA TYR A 230 -4.03 1.47 -23.04
C TYR A 230 -2.55 1.14 -23.14
N THR A 231 -2.14 0.12 -22.40
CA THR A 231 -0.74 -0.35 -22.31
C THR A 231 -0.42 -1.40 -23.38
N ASN A 232 -1.42 -1.88 -24.09
CA ASN A 232 -1.32 -2.84 -25.18
C ASN A 232 -2.62 -2.83 -26.01
N THR A 233 -2.62 -3.56 -27.10
CA THR A 233 -3.80 -3.78 -27.97
C THR A 233 -4.68 -4.97 -27.54
N GLY A 234 -4.32 -5.66 -26.43
CA GLY A 234 -5.00 -6.86 -25.94
C GLY A 234 -5.09 -6.91 -24.41
N ILE A 235 -5.32 -8.10 -23.89
CA ILE A 235 -5.53 -8.36 -22.46
C ILE A 235 -4.24 -8.40 -21.63
N THR A 236 -3.07 -8.47 -22.28
CA THR A 236 -1.74 -8.49 -21.64
C THR A 236 -1.26 -7.10 -21.24
N SER A 237 -0.08 -6.99 -20.66
CA SER A 237 0.51 -5.73 -20.16
C SER A 237 -0.37 -5.02 -19.09
N GLY A 238 -1.11 -5.79 -18.29
CA GLY A 238 -1.95 -5.26 -17.22
C GLY A 238 -1.15 -4.92 -15.99
N ALA A 239 -1.45 -3.79 -15.35
CA ALA A 239 -0.92 -3.48 -14.01
C ALA A 239 -1.84 -4.12 -12.96
N TRP A 240 -1.35 -5.16 -12.29
CA TRP A 240 -2.12 -5.89 -11.28
C TRP A 240 -1.48 -5.92 -9.89
N GLY A 241 -0.37 -5.20 -9.72
CA GLY A 241 0.17 -4.88 -8.41
C GLY A 241 -0.86 -4.13 -7.55
N ARG A 242 -0.96 -4.51 -6.29
CA ARG A 242 -2.05 -4.09 -5.39
C ARG A 242 -2.15 -2.59 -5.19
N GLY A 243 -1.03 -1.89 -5.16
CA GLY A 243 -0.98 -0.44 -5.03
C GLY A 243 -1.44 0.31 -6.28
N GLY A 244 -1.46 -0.35 -7.43
CA GLY A 244 -1.89 0.24 -8.69
C GLY A 244 -0.99 1.39 -9.15
N ILE A 245 -1.61 2.52 -9.50
CA ILE A 245 -0.94 3.73 -10.00
C ILE A 245 -0.45 4.56 -8.83
N VAL A 246 0.77 5.12 -8.93
CA VAL A 246 1.38 5.91 -7.87
C VAL A 246 1.73 7.32 -8.33
N ARG A 247 1.83 8.25 -7.38
CA ARG A 247 2.32 9.61 -7.65
C ARG A 247 3.80 9.56 -8.02
N GLY A 248 4.14 10.14 -9.15
CA GLY A 248 5.50 10.47 -9.55
C GLY A 248 5.76 11.97 -9.48
N PRO A 249 7.03 12.41 -9.57
CA PRO A 249 7.37 13.84 -9.47
C PRO A 249 6.83 14.69 -10.63
N LYS A 250 6.54 14.10 -11.78
CA LYS A 250 6.03 14.80 -12.97
C LYS A 250 4.63 14.36 -13.41
N GLY A 251 3.97 13.52 -12.62
CA GLY A 251 2.67 12.94 -12.95
C GLY A 251 2.47 11.63 -12.21
N ILE A 252 2.28 10.54 -12.92
CA ILE A 252 2.04 9.22 -12.36
C ILE A 252 3.02 8.18 -12.90
N LEU A 253 3.24 7.11 -12.12
CA LEU A 253 3.98 5.92 -12.50
C LEU A 253 3.11 4.68 -12.30
N ALA A 254 3.26 3.69 -13.18
CA ALA A 254 2.66 2.37 -13.03
C ALA A 254 3.55 1.28 -13.61
N GLN A 255 3.45 0.05 -13.08
CA GLN A 255 4.12 -1.13 -13.61
C GLN A 255 3.13 -1.99 -14.41
N THR A 256 3.57 -2.53 -15.54
CA THR A 256 2.81 -3.46 -16.37
C THR A 256 3.39 -4.86 -16.27
N ALA A 257 2.54 -5.86 -16.49
CA ALA A 257 2.89 -7.26 -16.50
C ALA A 257 3.26 -7.76 -17.91
N ASP A 258 3.37 -9.06 -18.04
CA ASP A 258 3.68 -9.78 -19.27
C ASP A 258 2.92 -9.24 -20.50
N GLY A 259 3.61 -9.18 -21.62
CA GLY A 259 3.06 -8.67 -22.88
C GLY A 259 4.14 -8.21 -23.85
N PRO A 260 3.75 -7.83 -25.06
CA PRO A 260 4.70 -7.33 -26.04
C PRO A 260 5.27 -5.97 -25.60
N TYR A 261 6.55 -5.77 -25.89
CA TYR A 261 7.22 -4.50 -25.77
C TYR A 261 7.56 -3.96 -27.15
N ASP A 262 6.92 -2.87 -27.53
CA ASP A 262 7.13 -2.14 -28.78
C ASP A 262 6.68 -0.69 -28.57
N PRO A 263 7.54 0.17 -27.97
CA PRO A 263 7.18 1.54 -27.63
C PRO A 263 6.69 2.37 -28.81
N GLY A 264 7.22 2.09 -30.01
CA GLY A 264 6.79 2.74 -31.25
C GLY A 264 5.33 2.51 -31.61
N SER A 265 4.77 1.40 -31.16
CA SER A 265 3.35 1.03 -31.32
C SER A 265 2.54 1.17 -30.01
N GLY A 266 3.10 1.80 -28.98
CA GLY A 266 2.43 2.01 -27.69
C GLY A 266 2.25 0.75 -26.85
N LYS A 267 3.13 -0.25 -27.01
CA LYS A 267 3.08 -1.51 -26.26
C LYS A 267 4.15 -1.54 -25.19
N PHE A 268 3.74 -1.73 -23.96
CA PHE A 268 4.57 -1.66 -22.76
C PHE A 268 4.36 -2.89 -21.87
N GLY A 269 4.78 -4.08 -22.34
CA GLY A 269 4.86 -5.28 -21.49
C GLY A 269 6.04 -5.19 -20.54
N ASP A 270 5.91 -5.70 -19.32
CA ASP A 270 6.94 -5.71 -18.27
C ASP A 270 7.69 -4.40 -18.12
N SER A 271 6.96 -3.29 -18.08
CA SER A 271 7.50 -1.94 -18.10
C SER A 271 7.03 -1.10 -16.91
N VAL A 272 7.81 -0.07 -16.58
CA VAL A 272 7.32 1.08 -15.82
C VAL A 272 6.99 2.18 -16.81
N VAL A 273 5.77 2.71 -16.75
CA VAL A 273 5.33 3.85 -17.58
C VAL A 273 5.15 5.07 -16.72
N ALA A 274 5.73 6.21 -17.17
CA ALA A 274 5.54 7.54 -16.58
C ALA A 274 4.62 8.36 -17.48
N LEU A 275 3.50 8.83 -16.93
CA LEU A 275 2.48 9.58 -17.67
C LEU A 275 2.21 10.92 -17.00
N THR A 276 1.82 11.91 -17.80
CA THR A 276 1.29 13.16 -17.26
C THR A 276 -0.04 12.91 -16.53
N ALA A 277 -0.30 13.64 -15.45
CA ALA A 277 -1.45 13.41 -14.58
C ALA A 277 -2.81 13.54 -15.31
N LYS A 278 -3.08 14.67 -15.99
CA LYS A 278 -4.43 14.99 -16.48
C LYS A 278 -4.82 14.34 -17.82
N ASN A 279 -3.87 14.04 -18.68
CA ASN A 279 -4.15 13.67 -20.07
C ASN A 279 -3.38 12.44 -20.54
N PHE A 280 -2.75 11.72 -19.61
CA PHE A 280 -2.06 10.47 -19.89
C PHE A 280 -1.07 10.50 -21.07
N ARG A 281 -0.35 11.61 -21.24
CA ARG A 281 0.74 11.63 -22.22
C ARG A 281 1.94 10.86 -21.68
N LEU A 282 2.45 9.94 -22.47
CA LEU A 282 3.69 9.24 -22.15
C LEU A 282 4.82 10.28 -22.03
N GLN A 283 5.51 10.24 -20.89
CA GLN A 283 6.68 11.07 -20.62
C GLN A 283 7.96 10.27 -20.73
N ASP A 284 7.94 9.04 -20.23
CA ASP A 284 9.09 8.15 -20.19
C ASP A 284 8.65 6.71 -19.86
N SER A 285 9.55 5.74 -20.07
CA SER A 285 9.33 4.36 -19.68
C SER A 285 10.65 3.66 -19.36
N PHE A 286 10.60 2.68 -18.47
CA PHE A 286 11.69 1.74 -18.21
C PHE A 286 11.21 0.32 -18.44
N THR A 287 12.01 -0.49 -19.11
CA THR A 287 11.73 -1.91 -19.34
C THR A 287 12.99 -2.69 -19.06
N PRO A 288 12.98 -3.72 -18.18
CA PRO A 288 14.15 -4.55 -17.94
C PRO A 288 14.75 -5.10 -19.23
N PRO A 289 16.07 -5.17 -19.37
CA PRO A 289 16.70 -5.64 -20.62
C PRO A 289 16.39 -7.10 -20.94
N ASN A 290 15.94 -7.88 -19.95
CA ASN A 290 15.52 -9.28 -20.09
C ASN A 290 13.98 -9.46 -20.21
N TRP A 291 13.25 -8.44 -20.62
CA TRP A 291 11.78 -8.45 -20.70
C TRP A 291 11.23 -9.62 -21.55
N GLU A 292 11.92 -10.05 -22.60
CA GLU A 292 11.51 -11.22 -23.41
C GLU A 292 11.49 -12.51 -22.57
N TYR A 293 12.48 -12.66 -21.68
CA TYR A 293 12.51 -13.77 -20.73
C TYR A 293 11.38 -13.66 -19.71
N LEU A 294 11.14 -12.47 -19.15
CA LEU A 294 10.04 -12.25 -18.20
C LEU A 294 8.71 -12.61 -18.84
N ASN A 295 8.42 -12.05 -20.01
CA ASN A 295 7.19 -12.32 -20.77
C ASN A 295 7.01 -13.82 -21.10
N LYS A 296 8.08 -14.49 -21.52
CA LYS A 296 8.03 -15.93 -21.86
C LYS A 296 7.76 -16.83 -20.66
N THR A 297 8.18 -16.42 -19.48
CA THR A 297 8.16 -17.24 -18.26
C THR A 297 7.10 -16.81 -17.24
N ASP A 298 6.24 -15.86 -17.60
CA ASP A 298 5.19 -15.30 -16.71
C ASP A 298 5.79 -14.75 -15.40
N LEU A 299 6.95 -14.09 -15.51
CA LEU A 299 7.63 -13.45 -14.38
C LEU A 299 7.29 -11.95 -14.30
N ASP A 300 6.00 -11.66 -14.32
CA ASP A 300 5.42 -10.32 -14.36
C ASP A 300 6.15 -9.28 -13.51
N LEU A 301 6.66 -8.22 -14.14
CA LEU A 301 7.06 -7.01 -13.42
C LEU A 301 5.84 -6.35 -12.77
N GLY A 302 4.70 -6.33 -13.44
CA GLY A 302 3.46 -5.71 -12.99
C GLY A 302 2.71 -6.45 -11.87
N SER A 303 3.32 -7.47 -11.25
CA SER A 303 2.83 -8.06 -9.99
C SER A 303 3.06 -7.14 -8.80
N GLY A 304 4.04 -6.25 -8.87
CA GLY A 304 4.27 -5.16 -7.93
C GLY A 304 3.70 -3.84 -8.40
N ASN A 305 3.93 -2.81 -7.61
CA ASN A 305 3.72 -1.42 -7.98
C ASN A 305 4.97 -0.61 -7.60
N PRO A 306 5.25 0.51 -8.28
CA PRO A 306 6.33 1.38 -7.87
C PRO A 306 6.08 1.93 -6.46
N VAL A 307 7.16 2.18 -5.72
CA VAL A 307 7.12 2.93 -4.47
C VAL A 307 8.05 4.12 -4.63
N VAL A 308 7.52 5.33 -4.44
CA VAL A 308 8.25 6.58 -4.71
C VAL A 308 8.65 7.27 -3.41
N PHE A 309 9.92 7.67 -3.29
CA PHE A 309 10.42 8.30 -2.08
C PHE A 309 11.69 9.12 -2.35
N PRO A 310 11.98 10.15 -1.51
CA PRO A 310 13.23 10.90 -1.61
C PRO A 310 14.41 10.11 -1.06
N PHE A 311 15.55 10.19 -1.75
CA PHE A 311 16.83 9.66 -1.28
C PHE A 311 17.98 10.52 -1.81
N GLN A 312 18.68 11.21 -0.93
CA GLN A 312 19.77 12.14 -1.26
C GLN A 312 19.33 13.13 -2.36
N LYS A 313 20.01 13.15 -3.51
CA LYS A 313 19.70 14.03 -4.64
C LYS A 313 18.60 13.51 -5.56
N TRP A 314 18.11 12.27 -5.36
CA TRP A 314 17.09 11.65 -6.22
C TRP A 314 15.72 11.61 -5.56
N THR A 315 14.71 11.59 -6.38
CA THR A 315 13.43 10.96 -6.06
C THR A 315 13.47 9.56 -6.67
N LEU A 316 13.59 8.54 -5.84
CA LEU A 316 13.66 7.16 -6.30
C LEU A 316 12.28 6.57 -6.52
N ALA A 317 12.16 5.73 -7.55
CA ALA A 317 11.10 4.74 -7.69
C ALA A 317 11.74 3.35 -7.53
N ALA A 318 11.35 2.65 -6.47
CA ALA A 318 11.72 1.25 -6.30
C ALA A 318 10.67 0.36 -6.96
N VAL A 319 11.11 -0.60 -7.75
CA VAL A 319 10.29 -1.44 -8.64
C VAL A 319 10.68 -2.88 -8.46
N VAL A 320 9.70 -3.77 -8.36
CA VAL A 320 9.91 -5.22 -8.19
C VAL A 320 8.86 -6.01 -8.94
N GLY A 321 9.13 -7.30 -9.17
CA GLY A 321 8.19 -8.24 -9.76
C GLY A 321 8.51 -9.68 -9.37
N LYS A 322 7.83 -10.63 -10.01
CA LYS A 322 7.98 -12.07 -9.76
C LYS A 322 9.42 -12.58 -9.97
N GLU A 323 10.23 -11.90 -10.77
CA GLU A 323 11.66 -12.25 -10.93
C GLU A 323 12.45 -12.06 -9.64
N SER A 324 11.95 -11.28 -8.68
CA SER A 324 12.63 -10.95 -7.42
C SER A 324 13.92 -10.12 -7.60
N VAL A 325 13.96 -9.29 -8.62
CA VAL A 325 14.97 -8.26 -8.85
C VAL A 325 14.39 -6.91 -8.44
N VAL A 326 15.14 -6.13 -7.68
CA VAL A 326 14.78 -4.76 -7.30
C VAL A 326 15.49 -3.80 -8.23
N TYR A 327 14.73 -2.95 -8.89
CA TYR A 327 15.25 -1.83 -9.68
C TYR A 327 15.04 -0.53 -8.91
N LEU A 328 16.12 0.27 -8.75
CA LEU A 328 16.01 1.64 -8.26
C LEU A 328 16.13 2.58 -9.46
N LEU A 329 15.06 3.29 -9.77
CA LEU A 329 14.97 4.22 -10.89
C LEU A 329 15.00 5.67 -10.36
N ASP A 330 15.49 6.62 -11.16
CA ASP A 330 15.16 8.03 -10.93
C ASP A 330 13.72 8.28 -11.37
N ALA A 331 12.83 8.57 -10.44
CA ALA A 331 11.42 8.81 -10.75
C ALA A 331 11.18 10.04 -11.65
N ASN A 332 12.17 10.95 -11.77
CA ASN A 332 12.14 12.07 -12.71
C ASN A 332 12.46 11.67 -14.15
N ASN A 333 13.17 10.56 -14.33
CA ASN A 333 13.62 10.04 -15.63
C ASN A 333 13.79 8.52 -15.55
N PRO A 334 12.67 7.75 -15.37
CA PRO A 334 12.76 6.33 -15.08
C PRO A 334 13.41 5.50 -16.18
N GLY A 335 13.34 5.93 -17.43
CA GLY A 335 13.99 5.28 -18.57
C GLY A 335 15.49 5.54 -18.69
N GLY A 336 16.02 6.49 -17.94
CA GLY A 336 17.45 6.83 -18.03
C GLY A 336 17.83 7.31 -19.44
N THR A 337 18.84 6.70 -20.04
CA THR A 337 19.37 7.07 -21.37
C THR A 337 18.93 6.11 -22.48
N ASP A 338 18.53 4.90 -22.15
CA ASP A 338 18.28 3.81 -23.09
C ASP A 338 16.95 3.07 -22.83
N HIS A 339 16.19 3.52 -21.86
CA HIS A 339 14.95 2.89 -21.37
C HIS A 339 15.10 1.50 -20.76
N HIS A 340 16.35 1.03 -20.53
CA HIS A 340 16.67 -0.30 -20.02
C HIS A 340 17.61 -0.28 -18.81
N SER A 341 18.31 0.84 -18.58
CA SER A 341 19.33 0.97 -17.52
C SER A 341 18.76 1.68 -16.30
N ALA A 342 18.58 0.95 -15.19
CA ALA A 342 18.25 1.51 -13.88
C ALA A 342 19.48 2.23 -13.26
N LEU A 343 19.26 3.09 -12.25
CA LEU A 343 20.34 3.58 -11.38
C LEU A 343 21.03 2.42 -10.66
N TYR A 344 20.22 1.44 -10.23
CA TYR A 344 20.70 0.21 -9.61
C TYR A 344 19.75 -0.95 -9.97
N THR A 345 20.35 -2.07 -10.35
CA THR A 345 19.67 -3.37 -10.55
C THR A 345 20.26 -4.34 -9.54
N SER A 346 19.43 -4.89 -8.67
CA SER A 346 19.87 -5.84 -7.66
C SER A 346 20.22 -7.21 -8.25
N PRO A 347 20.94 -8.05 -7.53
CA PRO A 347 20.90 -9.49 -7.75
C PRO A 347 19.46 -10.01 -7.62
N ARG A 348 19.20 -11.20 -8.14
CA ARG A 348 17.95 -11.91 -7.91
C ARG A 348 17.91 -12.40 -6.46
N TRP A 349 16.86 -12.01 -5.72
CA TRP A 349 16.73 -12.36 -4.30
C TRP A 349 16.02 -13.68 -4.06
N GLY A 350 15.15 -14.09 -4.97
CA GLY A 350 14.40 -15.35 -4.91
C GLY A 350 13.98 -15.86 -6.29
N ASN A 351 13.12 -16.86 -6.30
CA ASN A 351 12.52 -17.42 -7.51
C ASN A 351 13.54 -17.93 -8.56
N ASP A 352 14.44 -18.82 -8.15
CA ASP A 352 15.43 -19.44 -9.06
C ASP A 352 14.80 -20.31 -10.16
N ASP A 353 13.56 -20.80 -9.95
CA ASP A 353 12.85 -21.64 -10.91
C ASP A 353 11.70 -20.86 -11.56
N ALA A 354 11.87 -20.49 -12.82
CA ALA A 354 10.85 -19.79 -13.60
C ALA A 354 9.54 -20.60 -13.80
N LYS A 355 9.55 -21.92 -13.56
CA LYS A 355 8.31 -22.71 -13.55
C LYS A 355 7.41 -22.39 -12.36
N LEU A 356 7.95 -21.74 -11.34
CA LEU A 356 7.24 -21.31 -10.16
C LEU A 356 6.87 -19.83 -10.28
N HIS A 357 6.22 -19.44 -11.37
CA HIS A 357 5.86 -18.05 -11.70
C HIS A 357 4.95 -17.37 -10.66
N ASP A 358 4.32 -18.12 -9.76
CA ASP A 358 3.55 -17.57 -8.65
C ASP A 358 4.41 -17.17 -7.43
N ARG A 359 5.74 -17.33 -7.50
CA ARG A 359 6.71 -16.94 -6.47
C ARG A 359 7.34 -15.58 -6.79
N GLY A 360 8.07 -15.04 -5.84
CA GLY A 360 8.82 -13.81 -6.01
C GLY A 360 8.40 -12.70 -5.05
N ILE A 361 8.73 -11.46 -5.40
CA ILE A 361 8.40 -10.27 -4.60
C ILE A 361 7.19 -9.57 -5.23
N TRP A 362 6.11 -9.41 -4.46
CA TRP A 362 4.83 -8.86 -4.95
C TRP A 362 4.45 -7.53 -4.31
N GLY A 363 5.41 -6.73 -4.01
CA GLY A 363 5.26 -5.41 -3.42
C GLY A 363 6.41 -5.11 -2.47
N ILE A 364 6.60 -3.86 -2.19
CA ILE A 364 7.64 -3.38 -1.27
C ILE A 364 7.09 -2.22 -0.48
N SER A 365 7.76 -1.92 0.63
CA SER A 365 7.48 -0.74 1.43
C SER A 365 8.79 -0.05 1.80
N THR A 366 8.74 1.23 2.12
CA THR A 366 9.93 2.02 2.47
C THR A 366 9.70 2.80 3.74
N TRP A 367 10.77 3.02 4.47
CA TRP A 367 10.76 3.81 5.69
C TRP A 367 12.07 4.59 5.83
N GLN A 368 12.01 5.78 6.41
CA GLN A 368 13.19 6.52 6.84
C GLN A 368 13.24 6.50 8.35
N ASP A 369 14.36 6.01 8.88
CA ASP A 369 14.55 5.97 10.32
C ASP A 369 14.90 7.36 10.91
N PRO A 370 14.86 7.52 12.23
CA PRO A 370 15.21 8.78 12.88
C PRO A 370 16.66 9.25 12.63
N GLN A 371 17.55 8.35 12.19
CA GLN A 371 18.93 8.64 11.83
C GLN A 371 19.09 9.08 10.37
N GLY A 372 17.99 9.08 9.61
CA GLY A 372 17.95 9.46 8.20
C GLY A 372 18.32 8.34 7.24
N ARG A 373 18.58 7.10 7.71
CA ARG A 373 18.79 5.94 6.84
C ARG A 373 17.50 5.56 6.14
N ARG A 374 17.59 5.18 4.87
CA ARG A 374 16.44 4.75 4.07
C ARG A 374 16.42 3.25 3.94
N TRP A 375 15.27 2.66 4.25
CA TRP A 375 15.01 1.23 4.26
C TRP A 375 14.02 0.82 3.18
N LEU A 376 14.22 -0.39 2.62
CA LEU A 376 13.24 -1.12 1.83
C LEU A 376 12.91 -2.44 2.50
N TYR A 377 11.64 -2.80 2.52
CA TYR A 377 11.15 -4.08 3.04
C TYR A 377 10.41 -4.80 1.94
N ALA A 378 10.79 -6.05 1.69
CA ALA A 378 10.24 -6.85 0.60
C ALA A 378 9.74 -8.21 1.12
N PRO A 379 8.46 -8.53 0.93
CA PRO A 379 7.94 -9.86 1.17
C PRO A 379 8.40 -10.79 0.03
N MET A 380 9.02 -11.90 0.37
CA MET A 380 9.43 -12.94 -0.57
C MET A 380 8.52 -14.14 -0.46
N LEU A 381 7.91 -14.53 -1.54
CA LEU A 381 7.20 -15.81 -1.67
C LEU A 381 8.14 -16.86 -2.26
N GLY A 382 8.41 -17.90 -1.49
CA GLY A 382 9.38 -18.96 -1.82
C GLY A 382 10.78 -18.71 -1.23
N PRO A 383 11.73 -19.64 -1.45
CA PRO A 383 13.05 -19.57 -0.88
C PRO A 383 13.90 -18.44 -1.49
N PRO A 384 14.88 -17.93 -0.74
CA PRO A 384 15.91 -17.07 -1.31
C PRO A 384 16.63 -17.76 -2.49
N ALA A 385 17.06 -16.97 -3.47
CA ALA A 385 17.85 -17.50 -4.58
C ALA A 385 19.20 -18.02 -4.07
N LYS A 386 19.69 -19.10 -4.70
CA LYS A 386 20.99 -19.72 -4.33
C LYS A 386 22.16 -18.76 -4.50
N THR A 387 22.02 -17.82 -5.43
CA THR A 387 23.04 -16.80 -5.73
C THR A 387 22.79 -15.48 -4.99
N ALA A 388 21.72 -15.38 -4.19
CA ALA A 388 21.45 -14.16 -3.44
C ALA A 388 22.58 -13.85 -2.44
N PRO A 389 22.98 -12.59 -2.31
CA PRO A 389 23.89 -12.18 -1.25
C PRO A 389 23.33 -12.53 0.13
N LYS A 390 24.24 -12.87 1.06
CA LYS A 390 23.84 -13.17 2.43
C LYS A 390 23.41 -11.91 3.17
N PHE A 391 22.36 -12.02 3.94
CA PHE A 391 21.93 -10.99 4.88
C PHE A 391 22.88 -10.95 6.09
N GLU A 392 23.12 -9.77 6.63
CA GLU A 392 23.90 -9.59 7.86
C GLU A 392 23.29 -10.39 9.02
N GLN A 393 21.94 -10.46 9.07
CA GLN A 393 21.18 -11.20 10.06
C GLN A 393 20.10 -12.05 9.39
N SER A 394 19.99 -13.35 9.76
CA SER A 394 18.92 -14.24 9.33
C SER A 394 18.30 -14.96 10.54
N TYR A 395 16.98 -15.06 10.57
CA TYR A 395 16.22 -15.64 11.68
C TYR A 395 15.66 -17.04 11.36
N GLY A 396 16.34 -17.79 10.52
CA GLY A 396 16.00 -19.16 10.18
C GLY A 396 16.07 -19.49 8.71
N VAL A 397 15.61 -20.67 8.35
CA VAL A 397 15.44 -21.13 6.98
C VAL A 397 14.11 -20.55 6.47
N ALA A 398 14.07 -20.11 5.22
CA ALA A 398 12.92 -19.46 4.61
C ALA A 398 12.51 -20.16 3.31
N ASP A 399 12.20 -21.47 3.40
CA ASP A 399 11.88 -22.30 2.23
C ASP A 399 10.54 -21.91 1.57
N GLN A 400 9.60 -21.38 2.36
CA GLN A 400 8.27 -20.98 1.88
C GLN A 400 8.11 -19.47 1.71
N GLY A 401 9.09 -18.71 2.19
CA GLY A 401 9.08 -17.26 2.12
C GLY A 401 9.60 -16.57 3.37
N SER A 402 9.79 -15.27 3.26
CA SER A 402 10.31 -14.42 4.33
C SER A 402 10.03 -12.96 4.03
N THR A 403 10.24 -12.11 5.02
CA THR A 403 10.36 -10.66 4.81
C THR A 403 11.83 -10.29 4.86
N MET A 404 12.29 -9.54 3.87
CA MET A 404 13.66 -9.07 3.73
C MET A 404 13.72 -7.57 3.95
N ALA A 405 14.78 -7.09 4.58
CA ALA A 405 15.06 -5.66 4.74
C ALA A 405 16.42 -5.28 4.18
N PHE A 406 16.41 -4.18 3.47
CA PHE A 406 17.57 -3.59 2.83
C PHE A 406 17.74 -2.14 3.30
N GLU A 407 18.96 -1.74 3.56
CA GLU A 407 19.31 -0.33 3.69
C GLU A 407 19.73 0.20 2.31
N ILE A 408 19.20 1.34 1.90
CA ILE A 408 19.66 2.03 0.70
C ILE A 408 20.88 2.85 1.06
N ARG A 409 21.99 2.58 0.37
CA ARG A 409 23.27 3.26 0.56
C ARG A 409 23.74 3.90 -0.75
N LEU A 410 24.64 4.86 -0.66
CA LEU A 410 25.38 5.32 -1.84
C LEU A 410 26.60 4.42 -2.05
N ASP A 411 26.78 3.96 -3.28
CA ASP A 411 28.03 3.33 -3.71
C ASP A 411 29.13 4.41 -3.81
N ALA A 412 30.24 4.20 -3.11
CA ALA A 412 31.30 5.20 -2.99
C ALA A 412 32.05 5.49 -4.30
N ALA A 413 32.03 4.55 -5.25
CA ALA A 413 32.72 4.69 -6.52
C ALA A 413 31.87 5.38 -7.58
N THR A 414 30.54 5.12 -7.56
CA THR A 414 29.63 5.58 -8.61
C THR A 414 28.71 6.71 -8.16
N ASP A 415 28.66 6.99 -6.85
CA ASP A 415 27.70 7.92 -6.22
C ASP A 415 26.23 7.60 -6.60
N LYS A 416 25.91 6.32 -6.87
CA LYS A 416 24.58 5.83 -7.18
C LYS A 416 23.96 5.07 -5.99
N PRO A 417 22.62 5.01 -5.88
CA PRO A 417 21.98 4.21 -4.85
C PRO A 417 22.25 2.72 -5.07
N THR A 418 22.37 1.97 -3.98
CA THR A 418 22.55 0.52 -3.95
C THR A 418 21.80 -0.06 -2.75
N LEU A 419 21.58 -1.38 -2.72
CA LEU A 419 20.92 -2.09 -1.62
C LEU A 419 21.93 -2.91 -0.82
N ALA A 420 21.98 -2.68 0.49
CA ALA A 420 22.68 -3.51 1.44
C ALA A 420 21.68 -4.46 2.12
N PRO A 421 21.81 -5.80 2.02
CA PRO A 421 20.91 -6.76 2.67
C PRO A 421 21.22 -6.82 4.16
N ILE A 422 20.30 -6.33 5.00
CA ILE A 422 20.53 -6.22 6.45
C ILE A 422 19.96 -7.42 7.18
N TRP A 423 18.64 -7.67 7.06
CA TRP A 423 18.06 -8.80 7.75
C TRP A 423 17.00 -9.53 6.91
N MET A 424 16.88 -10.82 7.18
CA MET A 424 15.83 -11.70 6.68
C MET A 424 15.09 -12.32 7.87
N SER A 425 13.76 -12.27 7.86
CA SER A 425 12.92 -12.80 8.92
C SER A 425 13.01 -14.33 8.99
N ARG A 426 12.37 -14.88 10.01
CA ARG A 426 12.00 -16.30 10.04
C ARG A 426 11.15 -16.67 8.83
N GLU A 427 10.93 -17.95 8.61
CA GLU A 427 10.00 -18.44 7.61
C GLU A 427 8.61 -17.84 7.79
N MET A 428 8.07 -17.29 6.70
CA MET A 428 6.73 -16.73 6.57
C MET A 428 6.11 -17.22 5.27
N HIS A 429 5.08 -18.01 5.39
CA HIS A 429 4.40 -18.56 4.22
C HIS A 429 3.58 -17.48 3.51
N ALA A 430 3.95 -17.13 2.27
CA ALA A 430 3.31 -16.10 1.44
C ALA A 430 3.04 -14.78 2.20
N PRO A 431 4.08 -14.05 2.66
CA PRO A 431 3.89 -12.80 3.38
C PRO A 431 3.31 -11.73 2.46
N GLU A 432 2.38 -10.94 2.99
CA GLU A 432 1.82 -9.76 2.31
C GLU A 432 2.79 -8.57 2.42
N PRO A 433 2.64 -7.52 1.56
CA PRO A 433 3.45 -6.31 1.68
C PRO A 433 3.41 -5.74 3.11
N PRO A 434 4.58 -5.47 3.70
CA PRO A 434 4.65 -5.03 5.09
C PRO A 434 4.22 -3.57 5.25
N THR A 435 3.75 -3.24 6.46
CA THR A 435 3.45 -1.88 6.88
C THR A 435 4.42 -1.44 7.95
N ILE A 436 4.93 -0.22 7.85
CA ILE A 436 5.89 0.30 8.81
C ILE A 436 5.25 1.44 9.62
N ALA A 437 5.39 1.36 10.94
CA ALA A 437 4.97 2.42 11.83
C ALA A 437 5.91 2.51 13.03
N ASN A 438 6.44 3.70 13.29
CA ASN A 438 7.25 4.02 14.47
C ASN A 438 8.37 2.99 14.78
N GLY A 439 9.11 2.58 13.76
CA GLY A 439 10.23 1.63 13.87
C GLY A 439 9.83 0.16 14.01
N VAL A 440 8.56 -0.17 13.75
CA VAL A 440 8.04 -1.54 13.73
C VAL A 440 7.56 -1.89 12.33
N VAL A 441 7.96 -3.04 11.83
CA VAL A 441 7.46 -3.65 10.59
C VAL A 441 6.36 -4.64 10.95
N PHE A 442 5.14 -4.36 10.53
CA PHE A 442 4.01 -5.27 10.65
C PHE A 442 3.89 -6.11 9.39
N VAL A 443 3.94 -7.40 9.52
CA VAL A 443 3.88 -8.35 8.40
C VAL A 443 2.74 -9.32 8.64
N LEU A 444 1.97 -9.56 7.60
CA LEU A 444 0.92 -10.56 7.62
C LEU A 444 1.37 -11.77 6.80
N LEU A 445 1.66 -12.89 7.48
CA LEU A 445 1.73 -14.19 6.85
C LEU A 445 0.32 -14.53 6.40
N SER A 446 0.13 -14.74 5.08
CA SER A 446 -1.23 -14.85 4.54
C SER A 446 -1.94 -16.16 4.91
N GLY A 447 -1.21 -17.22 5.22
CA GLY A 447 -1.79 -18.56 5.43
C GLY A 447 -2.13 -19.29 4.13
N LYS A 448 -1.88 -18.64 2.98
CA LYS A 448 -2.16 -19.18 1.65
C LYS A 448 -1.06 -20.13 1.19
N THR A 449 -1.42 -21.22 0.51
CA THR A 449 -0.45 -22.10 -0.16
C THR A 449 -0.20 -21.66 -1.60
N SER A 450 0.97 -21.94 -2.16
CA SER A 450 1.34 -21.56 -3.53
C SER A 450 0.43 -22.17 -4.63
N ASP A 451 -0.28 -23.25 -4.34
CA ASP A 451 -1.17 -23.91 -5.29
C ASP A 451 -2.57 -23.27 -5.40
N GLU A 452 -2.89 -22.34 -4.52
CA GLU A 452 -4.20 -21.67 -4.47
C GLU A 452 -4.40 -20.61 -5.55
N SER A 453 -3.34 -20.20 -6.23
CA SER A 453 -3.42 -19.26 -7.36
C SER A 453 -4.25 -19.79 -8.54
N ARG A 454 -4.47 -21.10 -8.62
CA ARG A 454 -5.20 -21.78 -9.70
C ARG A 454 -6.65 -22.16 -9.36
N GLY A 455 -7.25 -21.57 -8.34
CA GLY A 455 -8.69 -21.73 -8.06
C GLY A 455 -9.07 -22.85 -7.09
N ALA A 456 -8.13 -23.49 -6.43
CA ALA A 456 -8.42 -24.42 -5.35
C ALA A 456 -8.60 -23.65 -4.03
N ILE A 457 -9.83 -23.52 -3.58
CA ILE A 457 -10.18 -22.83 -2.32
C ILE A 457 -9.85 -23.70 -1.09
N LYS A 458 -9.59 -24.98 -1.30
CA LYS A 458 -9.29 -25.90 -0.20
C LYS A 458 -7.78 -26.06 -0.06
N PRO A 459 -7.23 -25.69 1.09
CA PRO A 459 -5.84 -25.98 1.39
C PRO A 459 -5.60 -27.49 1.37
N PRO A 460 -4.39 -27.95 1.03
CA PRO A 460 -4.02 -29.34 1.20
C PRO A 460 -4.22 -29.78 2.64
N ALA A 461 -4.70 -31.01 2.86
CA ALA A 461 -4.91 -31.54 4.19
C ALA A 461 -3.59 -31.49 5.00
N GLY A 462 -3.64 -30.84 6.19
CA GLY A 462 -2.51 -30.72 7.09
C GLY A 462 -1.71 -29.42 7.00
N VAL A 463 -2.06 -28.49 6.11
CA VAL A 463 -1.47 -27.14 6.06
C VAL A 463 -2.26 -26.21 6.97
N GLU A 464 -1.60 -25.53 7.90
CA GLU A 464 -2.23 -24.45 8.68
C GLU A 464 -2.51 -23.26 7.75
N THR A 465 -3.79 -22.93 7.56
CA THR A 465 -4.27 -21.95 6.60
C THR A 465 -4.64 -20.62 7.23
N ASN A 466 -4.30 -20.44 8.48
CA ASN A 466 -4.63 -19.21 9.19
C ASN A 466 -3.55 -18.15 8.94
N ALA A 467 -4.00 -16.92 8.72
CA ALA A 467 -3.09 -15.79 8.69
C ALA A 467 -2.47 -15.56 10.08
N VAL A 468 -1.24 -15.05 10.09
CA VAL A 468 -0.52 -14.69 11.33
C VAL A 468 0.04 -13.27 11.17
N LEU A 469 -0.35 -12.39 12.10
CA LEU A 469 0.24 -11.06 12.19
C LEU A 469 1.54 -11.13 13.01
N TYR A 470 2.63 -10.63 12.44
CA TYR A 470 3.90 -10.41 13.12
C TYR A 470 4.20 -8.92 13.26
N ALA A 471 4.87 -8.55 14.34
CA ALA A 471 5.56 -7.27 14.47
C ALA A 471 7.06 -7.53 14.63
N LEU A 472 7.86 -6.92 13.77
CA LEU A 472 9.31 -7.05 13.75
C LEU A 472 9.97 -5.69 14.03
N ASP A 473 11.11 -5.70 14.67
CA ASP A 473 11.96 -4.50 14.78
C ASP A 473 12.44 -4.10 13.39
N ALA A 474 12.19 -2.87 12.98
CA ALA A 474 12.45 -2.42 11.62
C ALA A 474 13.94 -2.44 11.25
N GLU A 475 14.84 -2.20 12.21
CA GLU A 475 16.27 -2.12 11.96
C GLU A 475 16.97 -3.49 12.07
N THR A 476 16.44 -4.39 12.93
CA THR A 476 17.12 -5.65 13.24
C THR A 476 16.40 -6.90 12.76
N GLY A 477 15.10 -6.80 12.41
CA GLY A 477 14.27 -7.95 12.02
C GLY A 477 13.84 -8.85 13.19
N ARG A 478 14.23 -8.52 14.43
CA ARG A 478 13.87 -9.29 15.62
C ARG A 478 12.35 -9.31 15.80
N GLU A 479 11.77 -10.51 16.00
CA GLU A 479 10.34 -10.65 16.30
C GLU A 479 10.01 -10.02 17.67
N LEU A 480 9.05 -9.11 17.65
CA LEU A 480 8.53 -8.42 18.84
C LEU A 480 7.17 -8.97 19.25
N TYR A 481 6.38 -9.46 18.28
CA TYR A 481 5.05 -9.99 18.48
C TYR A 481 4.66 -11.00 17.40
N SER A 482 3.82 -11.95 17.79
CA SER A 482 3.10 -12.85 16.88
C SER A 482 1.68 -13.08 17.38
N SER A 483 0.70 -12.95 16.49
CA SER A 483 -0.70 -13.28 16.80
C SER A 483 -0.95 -14.78 16.93
N LYS A 484 0.00 -15.62 16.54
CA LYS A 484 -0.14 -17.09 16.57
C LYS A 484 -1.46 -17.54 15.90
N LYS A 485 -2.35 -18.21 16.63
CA LYS A 485 -3.62 -18.78 16.17
C LYS A 485 -4.83 -17.87 16.42
N LEU A 486 -4.64 -16.57 16.71
CA LEU A 486 -5.76 -15.65 17.00
C LEU A 486 -6.61 -15.31 15.75
N ILE A 487 -6.03 -15.38 14.56
CA ILE A 487 -6.75 -15.19 13.29
C ILE A 487 -7.23 -16.55 12.80
N SER A 488 -8.51 -16.69 12.51
CA SER A 488 -9.13 -18.00 12.23
C SER A 488 -9.23 -18.37 10.74
N SER A 489 -8.73 -17.53 9.84
CA SER A 489 -8.77 -17.75 8.40
C SER A 489 -7.53 -17.17 7.72
N PHE A 490 -7.31 -17.52 6.47
CA PHE A 490 -6.25 -16.93 5.67
C PHE A 490 -6.66 -15.55 5.14
N THR A 491 -5.68 -14.81 4.62
CA THR A 491 -5.90 -13.57 3.88
C THR A 491 -5.32 -13.69 2.47
N HIS A 492 -5.76 -12.82 1.58
CA HIS A 492 -5.18 -12.71 0.25
C HIS A 492 -5.37 -11.29 -0.29
N PHE A 493 -4.29 -10.69 -0.76
CA PHE A 493 -4.28 -9.32 -1.28
C PHE A 493 -4.69 -8.24 -0.28
N ASN A 494 -4.49 -8.50 1.00
CA ASN A 494 -4.74 -7.54 2.07
C ASN A 494 -3.46 -7.31 2.88
N GLU A 495 -2.99 -6.08 2.90
CA GLU A 495 -1.92 -5.65 3.79
C GLU A 495 -2.45 -5.43 5.21
N PRO A 496 -1.62 -5.56 6.25
CA PRO A 496 -1.98 -5.07 7.57
C PRO A 496 -2.01 -3.54 7.55
N VAL A 497 -3.02 -2.93 8.17
CA VAL A 497 -3.15 -1.47 8.23
C VAL A 497 -2.94 -0.99 9.65
N VAL A 498 -2.07 0.01 9.83
CA VAL A 498 -1.72 0.53 11.15
C VAL A 498 -2.16 1.98 11.27
N ALA A 499 -3.11 2.24 12.16
CA ALA A 499 -3.62 3.58 12.42
C ALA A 499 -4.22 3.71 13.82
N GLY A 500 -3.98 4.82 14.49
CA GLY A 500 -4.59 5.16 15.77
C GLY A 500 -4.31 4.17 16.89
N GLY A 501 -3.11 3.60 16.94
CA GLY A 501 -2.71 2.62 17.95
C GLY A 501 -3.29 1.23 17.75
N GLN A 502 -3.81 0.91 16.57
CA GLN A 502 -4.36 -0.40 16.23
C GLN A 502 -3.80 -0.92 14.91
N VAL A 503 -3.77 -2.26 14.78
CA VAL A 503 -3.46 -2.95 13.54
C VAL A 503 -4.72 -3.69 13.08
N TYR A 504 -5.14 -3.41 11.84
CA TYR A 504 -6.34 -3.99 11.25
C TYR A 504 -5.95 -5.06 10.22
N VAL A 505 -6.65 -6.18 10.26
CA VAL A 505 -6.45 -7.33 9.35
C VAL A 505 -7.79 -7.80 8.84
N CYS A 506 -7.95 -7.85 7.51
CA CYS A 506 -9.10 -8.47 6.85
C CYS A 506 -8.77 -9.91 6.44
N THR A 507 -9.73 -10.82 6.61
CA THR A 507 -9.57 -12.24 6.28
C THR A 507 -10.59 -12.70 5.25
N TRP A 508 -10.28 -13.80 4.57
CA TRP A 508 -11.07 -14.33 3.48
C TRP A 508 -12.50 -14.76 3.90
N ASP A 509 -12.67 -15.21 5.15
CA ASP A 509 -13.99 -15.56 5.71
C ASP A 509 -14.89 -14.36 6.07
N GLY A 510 -14.51 -13.16 5.62
CA GLY A 510 -15.30 -11.94 5.81
C GLY A 510 -15.18 -11.32 7.20
N LYS A 511 -14.12 -11.61 7.93
CA LYS A 511 -13.85 -10.98 9.23
C LYS A 511 -12.82 -9.87 9.11
N ILE A 512 -12.97 -8.88 10.00
CA ILE A 512 -11.94 -7.89 10.28
C ILE A 512 -11.55 -7.99 11.75
N TYR A 513 -10.25 -8.01 11.99
CA TYR A 513 -9.64 -8.03 13.33
C TYR A 513 -8.98 -6.69 13.61
N ALA A 514 -9.12 -6.18 14.83
CA ALA A 514 -8.32 -5.07 15.33
C ALA A 514 -7.46 -5.54 16.49
N PHE A 515 -6.15 -5.37 16.34
CA PHE A 515 -5.18 -5.61 17.40
C PHE A 515 -4.78 -4.26 18.01
N GLY A 516 -4.72 -4.16 19.32
CA GLY A 516 -4.32 -2.97 20.06
C GLY A 516 -3.66 -3.34 21.37
N LEU A 517 -3.08 -2.35 22.07
CA LEU A 517 -2.41 -2.60 23.34
C LEU A 517 -3.40 -3.05 24.41
N ARG A 518 -2.94 -3.98 25.26
CA ARG A 518 -3.65 -4.31 26.49
C ARG A 518 -3.80 -3.04 27.35
N LYS A 519 -5.00 -2.84 27.90
CA LYS A 519 -5.27 -1.75 28.85
C LYS A 519 -4.66 -2.04 30.21
#